data_722a0b0f391feb76a4d8dbe0dfc7ea00
#
_entry.id   722a0b0f391feb76a4d8dbe0dfc7ea00
#
_cell.length_a   1.000
_cell.length_b   1.000
_cell.length_c   1.000
_cell.angle_alpha   90.00
_cell.angle_beta   90.00
_cell.angle_gamma   90.00
#
_symmetry.space_group_name_H-M   'P 1'
#
loop_
_entity.id
_entity.type
_entity.pdbx_description
1 polymer ?
#
loop_
_entity_poly.entity_id
_entity_poly.type
_entity_poly.pdbx_seq_one_letter_code
_entity_poly.pdbx_strand_id
1 'polypeptide(L)'
;MNDLDDVLKDFYEQVASKVNLTAEQKAQVTGAGAKAYAEVLKDETPVSNLDYNKAKKIGAGKNGLHAHHLRDGITYKEGYTVDNIKTGDTDIGWNKEDDIALLGWVNDGVMKMSPKQMANLHFVQRAQQKAAGKIADAMSSKLAEVINNEHD
;
A
#
# COMPACT_ATOMS: atom_id res chain seq x y z
N MET A 1 -15.21 -2.76 14.96
CA MET A 1 -13.87 -2.81 14.35
C MET A 1 -13.79 -1.69 13.34
N ASN A 2 -12.93 -0.72 13.56
CA ASN A 2 -12.81 0.40 12.64
C ASN A 2 -12.11 -0.06 11.36
N ASP A 3 -12.78 0.10 10.25
CA ASP A 3 -12.19 -0.11 8.94
C ASP A 3 -11.07 0.93 8.71
N LEU A 4 -10.14 0.63 7.80
CA LEU A 4 -9.08 1.55 7.41
C LEU A 4 -9.65 2.90 6.98
N ASP A 5 -10.74 2.89 6.23
CA ASP A 5 -11.41 4.10 5.76
C ASP A 5 -11.93 4.95 6.93
N ASP A 6 -12.49 4.31 7.96
CA ASP A 6 -12.97 5.02 9.16
C ASP A 6 -11.81 5.67 9.92
N VAL A 7 -10.71 4.95 10.10
CA VAL A 7 -9.51 5.48 10.78
C VAL A 7 -8.93 6.68 10.02
N LEU A 8 -8.82 6.58 8.70
CA LEU A 8 -8.30 7.67 7.86
C LEU A 8 -9.25 8.87 7.85
N LYS A 9 -10.56 8.64 7.82
CA LYS A 9 -11.56 9.69 7.87
C LYS A 9 -11.52 10.44 9.20
N ASP A 10 -11.50 9.72 10.33
CA ASP A 10 -11.40 10.31 11.66
C ASP A 10 -10.12 11.14 11.80
N PHE A 11 -8.99 10.62 11.34
CA PHE A 11 -7.72 11.35 11.31
C PHE A 11 -7.84 12.63 10.48
N TYR A 12 -8.40 12.56 9.29
CA TYR A 12 -8.59 13.69 8.39
C TYR A 12 -9.47 14.77 9.03
N GLU A 13 -10.58 14.40 9.65
CA GLU A 13 -11.49 15.32 10.33
C GLU A 13 -10.79 16.05 11.49
N GLN A 14 -9.98 15.34 12.29
CA GLN A 14 -9.21 15.94 13.38
C GLN A 14 -8.20 16.95 12.86
N VAL A 15 -7.54 16.65 11.76
CA VAL A 15 -6.51 17.53 11.16
C VAL A 15 -7.16 18.74 10.48
N ALA A 16 -8.22 18.53 9.70
CA ALA A 16 -8.89 19.59 8.95
C ALA A 16 -9.48 20.68 9.85
N SER A 17 -9.87 20.32 11.09
CA SER A 17 -10.42 21.27 12.05
C SER A 17 -9.35 22.17 12.73
N LYS A 18 -8.07 21.79 12.66
CA LYS A 18 -6.99 22.45 13.44
C LYS A 18 -5.91 23.11 12.60
N VAL A 19 -5.67 22.63 11.39
CA VAL A 19 -4.52 23.07 10.57
C VAL A 19 -4.91 23.14 9.10
N ASN A 20 -4.50 24.23 8.45
CA ASN A 20 -4.65 24.41 7.02
C ASN A 20 -3.37 23.95 6.32
N LEU A 21 -3.37 22.69 5.83
CA LEU A 21 -2.22 22.09 5.17
C LEU A 21 -2.21 22.39 3.68
N THR A 22 -1.04 22.66 3.12
CA THR A 22 -0.85 22.70 1.66
C THR A 22 -0.97 21.29 1.07
N ALA A 23 -1.14 21.19 -0.24
CA ALA A 23 -1.19 19.90 -0.93
C ALA A 23 0.13 19.11 -0.72
N GLU A 24 1.27 19.80 -0.73
CA GLU A 24 2.58 19.19 -0.47
C GLU A 24 2.70 18.64 0.96
N GLN A 25 2.21 19.38 1.93
CA GLN A 25 2.19 18.94 3.33
C GLN A 25 1.26 17.74 3.53
N LYS A 26 0.08 17.75 2.91
CA LYS A 26 -0.83 16.60 2.91
C LYS A 26 -0.18 15.37 2.28
N ALA A 27 0.54 15.55 1.16
CA ALA A 27 1.26 14.46 0.50
C ALA A 27 2.34 13.86 1.41
N GLN A 28 3.06 14.67 2.17
CA GLN A 28 4.05 14.18 3.14
C GLN A 28 3.39 13.34 4.24
N VAL A 29 2.27 13.78 4.76
CA VAL A 29 1.53 13.08 5.83
C VAL A 29 0.94 11.77 5.29
N THR A 30 0.24 11.81 4.16
CA THR A 30 -0.33 10.60 3.54
C THR A 30 0.76 9.64 3.06
N GLY A 31 1.89 10.16 2.58
CA GLY A 31 3.06 9.37 2.21
C GLY A 31 3.66 8.60 3.38
N ALA A 32 3.72 9.19 4.57
CA ALA A 32 4.17 8.52 5.78
C ALA A 32 3.23 7.35 6.14
N GLY A 33 1.92 7.56 6.02
CA GLY A 33 0.92 6.49 6.19
C GLY A 33 1.07 5.38 5.16
N ALA A 34 1.30 5.73 3.90
CA ALA A 34 1.52 4.78 2.82
C ALA A 34 2.77 3.93 3.05
N LYS A 35 3.85 4.53 3.53
CA LYS A 35 5.08 3.79 3.88
C LYS A 35 4.81 2.75 4.96
N ALA A 36 4.12 3.13 6.02
CA ALA A 36 3.74 2.22 7.11
C ALA A 36 2.84 1.08 6.59
N TYR A 37 1.87 1.41 5.74
CA TYR A 37 1.01 0.41 5.11
C TYR A 37 1.79 -0.53 4.20
N ALA A 38 2.72 0.00 3.39
CA ALA A 38 3.54 -0.81 2.49
C ALA A 38 4.32 -1.88 3.25
N GLU A 39 4.87 -1.57 4.41
CA GLU A 39 5.58 -2.52 5.25
C GLU A 39 4.66 -3.67 5.71
N VAL A 40 3.48 -3.35 6.20
CA VAL A 40 2.49 -4.37 6.61
C VAL A 40 2.00 -5.19 5.42
N LEU A 41 1.73 -4.52 4.30
CA LEU A 41 1.28 -5.18 3.08
C LEU A 41 2.33 -6.17 2.54
N LYS A 42 3.61 -5.81 2.60
CA LYS A 42 4.71 -6.72 2.25
C LYS A 42 4.75 -7.95 3.15
N ASP A 43 4.57 -7.76 4.45
CA ASP A 43 4.56 -8.86 5.41
C ASP A 43 3.38 -9.81 5.20
N GLU A 44 2.21 -9.28 4.86
CA GLU A 44 1.00 -10.07 4.62
C GLU A 44 0.95 -10.69 3.20
N THR A 45 1.70 -10.14 2.25
CA THR A 45 1.69 -10.65 0.87
C THR A 45 2.33 -12.03 0.80
N PRO A 46 1.63 -13.06 0.28
CA PRO A 46 2.17 -14.40 0.18
C PRO A 46 3.44 -14.46 -0.67
N VAL A 47 4.39 -15.27 -0.24
CA VAL A 47 5.66 -15.49 -0.95
C VAL A 47 5.71 -16.93 -1.41
N SER A 48 5.91 -17.13 -2.71
CA SER A 48 6.09 -18.46 -3.29
C SER A 48 7.51 -18.99 -3.01
N ASN A 49 7.67 -20.31 -3.09
CA ASN A 49 8.97 -20.96 -2.99
C ASN A 49 9.77 -20.88 -4.31
N LEU A 50 9.27 -20.14 -5.30
CA LEU A 50 9.91 -20.02 -6.60
C LEU A 50 11.18 -19.18 -6.51
N ASP A 51 12.28 -19.72 -7.02
CA ASP A 51 13.53 -18.97 -7.20
C ASP A 51 13.49 -18.24 -8.55
N TYR A 52 13.16 -16.97 -8.53
CA TYR A 52 13.04 -16.16 -9.75
C TYR A 52 14.38 -16.00 -10.50
N ASN A 53 15.51 -16.14 -9.83
CA ASN A 53 16.80 -16.11 -10.50
C ASN A 53 17.02 -17.33 -11.38
N LYS A 54 16.56 -18.50 -10.92
CA LYS A 54 16.57 -19.74 -11.71
C LYS A 54 15.48 -19.74 -12.78
N ALA A 55 14.28 -19.24 -12.44
CA ALA A 55 13.15 -19.16 -13.35
C ALA A 55 13.46 -18.30 -14.59
N LYS A 56 14.21 -17.23 -14.44
CA LYS A 56 14.69 -16.40 -15.57
C LYS A 56 15.53 -17.20 -16.57
N LYS A 57 16.35 -18.13 -16.08
CA LYS A 57 17.19 -18.99 -16.93
C LYS A 57 16.40 -20.07 -17.65
N ILE A 58 15.24 -20.46 -17.15
CA ILE A 58 14.39 -21.53 -17.70
C ILE A 58 13.31 -20.97 -18.64
N GLY A 59 13.30 -19.67 -18.90
CA GLY A 59 12.34 -19.04 -19.80
C GLY A 59 11.00 -18.67 -19.14
N ALA A 60 10.89 -18.70 -17.83
CA ALA A 60 9.73 -18.18 -17.11
C ALA A 60 9.56 -16.66 -17.31
N GLY A 61 10.58 -16.01 -17.83
CA GLY A 61 10.53 -14.62 -18.22
C GLY A 61 10.24 -14.38 -19.70
N LYS A 62 9.84 -15.40 -20.47
CA LYS A 62 9.61 -15.25 -21.91
C LYS A 62 8.53 -14.24 -22.26
N ASN A 63 7.63 -13.95 -21.33
CA ASN A 63 6.59 -12.92 -21.46
C ASN A 63 6.74 -11.78 -20.42
N GLY A 64 7.87 -11.68 -19.74
CA GLY A 64 8.07 -10.68 -18.69
C GLY A 64 7.24 -10.91 -17.43
N LEU A 65 6.51 -12.02 -17.37
CA LEU A 65 5.59 -12.35 -16.28
C LEU A 65 6.38 -12.79 -15.05
N HIS A 66 6.22 -12.09 -13.95
CA HIS A 66 6.69 -12.46 -12.61
C HIS A 66 8.21 -12.63 -12.49
N ALA A 67 8.95 -11.58 -12.82
CA ALA A 67 10.40 -11.55 -12.61
C ALA A 67 10.79 -11.39 -11.12
N HIS A 68 9.83 -11.22 -10.22
CA HIS A 68 9.99 -10.99 -8.79
C HIS A 68 8.78 -11.50 -8.01
N HIS A 69 8.91 -11.63 -6.69
CA HIS A 69 7.76 -11.94 -5.84
C HIS A 69 6.74 -10.79 -5.84
N LEU A 70 5.47 -11.12 -5.69
CA LEU A 70 4.39 -10.15 -5.67
C LEU A 70 4.64 -9.01 -4.65
N ARG A 71 5.16 -9.34 -3.46
CA ARG A 71 5.48 -8.35 -2.42
C ARG A 71 6.50 -7.30 -2.86
N ASP A 72 7.41 -7.67 -3.76
CA ASP A 72 8.49 -6.78 -4.23
C ASP A 72 7.99 -5.80 -5.29
N GLY A 73 6.77 -6.00 -5.79
CA GLY A 73 6.10 -5.08 -6.72
C GLY A 73 5.29 -3.98 -6.03
N ILE A 74 5.17 -4.01 -4.70
CA ILE A 74 4.43 -2.99 -3.96
C ILE A 74 5.14 -1.64 -4.07
N THR A 75 4.40 -0.64 -4.51
CA THR A 75 4.89 0.72 -4.70
C THR A 75 3.85 1.73 -4.23
N TYR A 76 4.30 2.96 -3.93
CA TYR A 76 3.41 4.07 -3.64
C TYR A 76 3.91 5.36 -4.27
N LYS A 77 2.99 6.27 -4.54
CA LYS A 77 3.26 7.56 -5.16
C LYS A 77 2.62 8.67 -4.34
N GLU A 78 3.45 9.48 -3.71
CA GLU A 78 3.01 10.63 -2.94
C GLU A 78 2.53 11.75 -3.85
N GLY A 79 1.44 12.39 -3.44
CA GLY A 79 1.00 13.64 -4.04
C GLY A 79 0.70 13.57 -5.53
N TYR A 80 0.06 12.49 -5.97
CA TYR A 80 -0.32 12.39 -7.38
C TYR A 80 -1.26 13.51 -7.80
N THR A 81 -1.24 13.84 -9.09
CA THR A 81 -2.11 14.87 -9.66
C THR A 81 -3.28 14.26 -10.42
N VAL A 82 -4.44 14.89 -10.32
CA VAL A 82 -5.62 14.60 -11.15
C VAL A 82 -5.97 15.88 -11.90
N ASP A 83 -6.01 15.79 -13.21
CA ASP A 83 -6.29 16.95 -14.11
C ASP A 83 -5.39 18.17 -13.79
N ASN A 84 -4.11 17.93 -13.55
CA ASN A 84 -3.09 18.93 -13.17
C ASN A 84 -3.32 19.57 -11.78
N ILE A 85 -4.24 19.04 -10.98
CA ILE A 85 -4.48 19.51 -9.62
C ILE A 85 -3.71 18.60 -8.64
N LYS A 86 -2.92 19.20 -7.75
CA LYS A 86 -2.24 18.47 -6.69
C LYS A 86 -3.26 18.07 -5.62
N THR A 87 -3.41 16.77 -5.39
CA THR A 87 -4.43 16.25 -4.47
C THR A 87 -3.98 16.20 -3.01
N GLY A 88 -2.68 16.04 -2.78
CA GLY A 88 -2.15 15.76 -1.45
C GLY A 88 -2.37 14.31 -1.00
N ASP A 89 -2.94 13.49 -1.85
CA ASP A 89 -3.18 12.08 -1.57
C ASP A 89 -1.97 11.22 -1.96
N THR A 90 -1.92 10.00 -1.46
CA THR A 90 -0.90 9.02 -1.83
C THR A 90 -1.58 7.75 -2.31
N ASP A 91 -1.16 7.28 -3.48
CA ASP A 91 -1.63 6.04 -4.06
C ASP A 91 -0.65 4.91 -3.73
N ILE A 92 -1.17 3.74 -3.33
CA ILE A 92 -0.36 2.60 -2.92
C ILE A 92 -0.93 1.29 -3.47
N GLY A 93 -0.05 0.41 -3.94
CA GLY A 93 -0.42 -0.90 -4.47
C GLY A 93 0.59 -1.41 -5.48
N TRP A 94 0.09 -1.97 -6.55
CA TRP A 94 0.89 -2.53 -7.65
C TRP A 94 0.59 -1.76 -8.94
N ASN A 95 1.62 -1.43 -9.68
CA ASN A 95 1.50 -0.66 -10.92
C ASN A 95 1.83 -1.47 -12.19
N LYS A 96 2.27 -2.72 -12.04
CA LYS A 96 2.56 -3.61 -13.18
C LYS A 96 1.37 -4.52 -13.46
N GLU A 97 0.97 -4.63 -14.72
CA GLU A 97 -0.17 -5.45 -15.13
C GLU A 97 -0.08 -6.90 -14.67
N ASP A 98 1.11 -7.48 -14.74
CA ASP A 98 1.36 -8.86 -14.32
C ASP A 98 1.14 -9.06 -12.82
N ASP A 99 1.60 -8.10 -12.02
CA ASP A 99 1.40 -8.11 -10.57
C ASP A 99 -0.09 -7.95 -10.24
N ILE A 100 -0.79 -7.08 -10.95
CA ILE A 100 -2.23 -6.83 -10.75
C ILE A 100 -3.04 -8.09 -11.06
N ALA A 101 -2.71 -8.80 -12.13
CA ALA A 101 -3.37 -10.06 -12.48
C ALA A 101 -3.12 -11.14 -11.42
N LEU A 102 -1.87 -11.29 -10.98
CA LEU A 102 -1.51 -12.25 -9.94
C LEU A 102 -2.16 -11.88 -8.59
N LEU A 103 -2.20 -10.60 -8.26
CA LEU A 103 -2.87 -10.07 -7.07
C LEU A 103 -4.34 -10.52 -7.04
N GLY A 104 -5.05 -10.37 -8.15
CA GLY A 104 -6.44 -10.82 -8.25
C GLY A 104 -6.59 -12.32 -7.97
N TRP A 105 -5.76 -13.14 -8.56
CA TRP A 105 -5.81 -14.59 -8.34
C TRP A 105 -5.48 -15.00 -6.90
N VAL A 106 -4.51 -14.37 -6.28
CA VAL A 106 -4.08 -14.69 -4.90
C VAL A 106 -5.07 -14.16 -3.87
N ASN A 107 -5.51 -12.93 -4.02
CA ASN A 107 -6.37 -12.26 -3.05
C ASN A 107 -7.84 -12.67 -3.17
N ASP A 108 -8.36 -12.76 -4.39
CA ASP A 108 -9.78 -13.01 -4.65
C ASP A 108 -10.09 -14.49 -4.94
N GLY A 109 -9.06 -15.24 -5.31
CA GLY A 109 -9.15 -16.67 -5.52
C GLY A 109 -9.41 -17.10 -6.98
N VAL A 110 -9.36 -18.39 -7.18
CA VAL A 110 -9.64 -19.07 -8.44
C VAL A 110 -10.58 -20.26 -8.20
N MET A 111 -11.15 -20.82 -9.25
CA MET A 111 -12.18 -21.88 -9.13
C MET A 111 -11.73 -23.13 -8.37
N LYS A 112 -10.46 -23.52 -8.49
CA LYS A 112 -9.90 -24.68 -7.79
C LYS A 112 -8.69 -24.24 -6.99
N MET A 113 -8.76 -24.37 -5.66
CA MET A 113 -7.74 -23.90 -4.76
C MET A 113 -7.28 -24.98 -3.79
N SER A 114 -5.98 -25.05 -3.54
CA SER A 114 -5.42 -25.83 -2.44
C SER A 114 -5.69 -25.17 -1.09
N PRO A 115 -5.62 -25.91 0.04
CA PRO A 115 -5.74 -25.29 1.36
C PRO A 115 -4.75 -24.15 1.61
N LYS A 116 -3.53 -24.26 1.08
CA LYS A 116 -2.50 -23.20 1.16
C LYS A 116 -2.95 -21.94 0.41
N GLN A 117 -3.52 -22.07 -0.78
CA GLN A 117 -4.05 -20.95 -1.54
C GLN A 117 -5.26 -20.31 -0.84
N MET A 118 -6.14 -21.11 -0.23
CA MET A 118 -7.27 -20.61 0.55
C MET A 118 -6.81 -19.77 1.76
N ALA A 119 -5.73 -20.17 2.42
CA ALA A 119 -5.16 -19.41 3.53
C ALA A 119 -4.65 -18.02 3.11
N ASN A 120 -4.31 -17.84 1.84
CA ASN A 120 -3.85 -16.57 1.29
C ASN A 120 -4.97 -15.62 0.87
N LEU A 121 -6.22 -16.11 0.79
CA LEU A 121 -7.36 -15.27 0.41
C LEU A 121 -7.48 -14.03 1.27
N HIS A 122 -7.81 -12.91 0.65
CA HIS A 122 -8.07 -11.63 1.30
C HIS A 122 -6.88 -11.10 2.12
N PHE A 123 -5.65 -11.39 1.69
CA PHE A 123 -4.46 -10.90 2.38
C PHE A 123 -4.37 -9.36 2.36
N VAL A 124 -4.86 -8.70 1.32
CA VAL A 124 -4.91 -7.23 1.24
C VAL A 124 -5.81 -6.67 2.34
N GLN A 125 -6.99 -7.24 2.53
CA GLN A 125 -7.93 -6.82 3.57
C GLN A 125 -7.35 -7.05 4.98
N ARG A 126 -6.66 -8.18 5.20
CA ARG A 126 -5.94 -8.43 6.47
C ARG A 126 -4.84 -7.40 6.71
N ALA A 127 -4.09 -7.04 5.67
CA ALA A 127 -3.06 -6.02 5.77
C ALA A 127 -3.66 -4.66 6.14
N GLN A 128 -4.77 -4.27 5.55
CA GLN A 128 -5.50 -3.04 5.88
C GLN A 128 -5.91 -3.00 7.36
N GLN A 129 -6.49 -4.07 7.86
CA GLN A 129 -6.89 -4.17 9.27
C GLN A 129 -5.71 -4.08 10.24
N LYS A 130 -4.62 -4.79 9.93
CA LYS A 130 -3.41 -4.77 10.76
C LYS A 130 -2.68 -3.44 10.72
N ALA A 131 -2.73 -2.77 9.58
CA ALA A 131 -1.99 -1.52 9.36
C ALA A 131 -2.70 -0.28 9.90
N ALA A 132 -4.01 -0.31 10.14
CA ALA A 132 -4.80 0.88 10.46
C ALA A 132 -4.20 1.72 11.60
N GLY A 133 -3.83 1.10 12.72
CA GLY A 133 -3.19 1.79 13.84
C GLY A 133 -1.82 2.33 13.50
N LYS A 134 -1.00 1.57 12.78
CA LYS A 134 0.34 2.00 12.35
C LYS A 134 0.30 3.16 11.37
N ILE A 135 -0.67 3.15 10.46
CA ILE A 135 -0.91 4.24 9.51
C ILE A 135 -1.26 5.53 10.26
N ALA A 136 -2.22 5.45 11.19
CA ALA A 136 -2.63 6.59 11.99
C ALA A 136 -1.47 7.17 12.82
N ASP A 137 -0.67 6.32 13.44
CA ASP A 137 0.50 6.74 14.21
C ASP A 137 1.57 7.40 13.32
N ALA A 138 1.86 6.82 12.16
CA ALA A 138 2.84 7.38 11.22
C ALA A 138 2.38 8.74 10.68
N MET A 139 1.11 8.86 10.33
CA MET A 139 0.53 10.12 9.85
C MET A 139 0.52 11.19 10.94
N SER A 140 0.16 10.83 12.16
CA SER A 140 0.17 11.75 13.31
C SER A 140 1.58 12.27 13.64
N SER A 141 2.58 11.39 13.61
CA SER A 141 3.97 11.76 13.84
C SER A 141 4.49 12.70 12.73
N LYS A 142 4.16 12.40 11.48
CA LYS A 142 4.56 13.25 10.35
C LYS A 142 3.86 14.60 10.38
N LEU A 143 2.59 14.63 10.75
CA LEU A 143 1.83 15.87 10.90
C LEU A 143 2.46 16.77 11.97
N ALA A 144 2.82 16.22 13.12
CA ALA A 144 3.50 16.98 14.18
C ALA A 144 4.82 17.57 13.69
N GLU A 145 5.61 16.81 12.95
CA GLU A 145 6.86 17.26 12.33
C GLU A 145 6.63 18.40 11.34
N VAL A 146 5.64 18.28 10.46
CA VAL A 146 5.30 19.30 9.46
C VAL A 146 4.84 20.60 10.12
N ILE A 147 4.01 20.51 11.16
CA ILE A 147 3.53 21.69 11.92
C ILE A 147 4.68 22.38 12.63
N ASN A 148 5.58 21.64 13.28
CA ASN A 148 6.72 22.20 13.99
C ASN A 148 7.68 22.92 13.04
N ASN A 149 7.87 22.43 11.84
CA ASN A 149 8.73 23.06 10.83
C ASN A 149 8.19 24.39 10.30
N GLU A 150 6.88 24.64 10.40
CA GLU A 150 6.27 25.92 10.02
C GLU A 150 6.49 27.04 11.04
N HIS A 151 6.77 26.70 12.29
CA HIS A 151 6.97 27.66 13.38
C HIS A 151 8.45 28.03 13.61
N ASP A 152 9.34 27.40 12.90
CA ASP A 152 10.77 27.74 12.87
C ASP A 152 11.06 28.61 11.64
#